data_20434bec67f9bc1dfa614e9004c30dd5
#
_entry.id   20434bec67f9bc1dfa614e9004c30dd5
#
_cell.length_a   1.000
_cell.length_b   1.000
_cell.length_c   1.000
_cell.angle_alpha   90.00
_cell.angle_beta   90.00
_cell.angle_gamma   90.00
#
_symmetry.space_group_name_H-M   'P 1'
#
loop_
_entity.id
_entity.type
_entity.pdbx_description
1 polymer ?
#
loop_
_entity_poly.entity_id
_entity_poly.type
_entity_poly.pdbx_seq_one_letter_code
_entity_poly.pdbx_strand_id
1 'polypeptide(L)'
;MQPGRRNLCALILFAAAAALLIDVPAAAHAVLLESSPALKSAVSGPDVPVKLRFNVRIDALRSRLTLIRPDGSAQQLEISKQTPADILSAEATGLAAGAYRLRWQVLASDGHITRGEIPFTVTAS
;
A
#
# COMPACT_ATOMS: atom_id res chain seq x y z
N MET A 1 26.72 -29.49 49.06
CA MET A 1 26.36 -28.19 48.90
C MET A 1 26.64 -27.66 47.51
N GLN A 2 25.66 -27.20 46.79
CA GLN A 2 25.84 -26.88 45.38
C GLN A 2 24.97 -25.70 44.95
N PRO A 3 25.16 -24.55 45.55
CA PRO A 3 24.29 -23.41 45.23
C PRO A 3 24.44 -22.89 43.79
N GLY A 4 25.59 -23.09 43.17
CA GLY A 4 25.83 -22.60 41.82
C GLY A 4 24.97 -23.26 40.74
N ARG A 5 24.61 -24.51 40.97
CA ARG A 5 23.77 -25.26 40.00
C ARG A 5 22.37 -24.70 39.91
N ARG A 6 21.80 -24.26 41.03
CA ARG A 6 20.47 -23.69 41.06
C ARG A 6 20.42 -22.39 40.29
N ASN A 7 21.43 -21.56 40.46
CA ASN A 7 21.50 -20.27 39.77
C ASN A 7 21.63 -20.47 38.27
N LEU A 8 22.36 -21.48 37.85
CA LEU A 8 22.53 -21.77 36.44
C LEU A 8 21.20 -22.14 35.77
N CYS A 9 20.40 -22.97 36.39
CA CYS A 9 19.09 -23.35 35.89
C CYS A 9 18.14 -22.15 35.79
N ALA A 10 18.15 -21.28 36.77
CA ALA A 10 17.32 -20.10 36.79
C ALA A 10 17.68 -19.18 35.62
N LEU A 11 18.95 -19.00 35.31
CA LEU A 11 19.41 -18.20 34.21
C LEU A 11 18.97 -18.71 32.85
N ILE A 12 19.00 -20.06 32.69
CA ILE A 12 18.57 -20.69 31.44
C ILE A 12 17.07 -20.47 31.21
N LEU A 13 16.26 -20.59 32.22
CA LEU A 13 14.83 -20.35 32.13
C LEU A 13 14.51 -18.90 31.76
N PHE A 14 15.22 -17.97 32.31
CA PHE A 14 15.04 -16.57 32.03
C PHE A 14 15.38 -16.23 30.56
N ALA A 15 16.47 -16.80 30.06
CA ALA A 15 16.85 -16.59 28.67
C ALA A 15 15.80 -17.12 27.69
N ALA A 16 15.19 -18.26 27.98
CA ALA A 16 14.14 -18.82 27.14
C ALA A 16 12.89 -17.92 27.10
N ALA A 17 12.49 -17.37 28.23
CA ALA A 17 11.37 -16.42 28.30
C ALA A 17 11.64 -15.14 27.52
N ALA A 18 12.84 -14.60 27.60
CA ALA A 18 13.23 -13.41 26.85
C ALA A 18 13.18 -13.66 25.33
N ALA A 19 13.60 -14.81 24.87
CA ALA A 19 13.55 -15.16 23.45
C ALA A 19 12.12 -15.19 22.91
N LEU A 20 11.16 -15.64 23.69
CA LEU A 20 9.74 -15.65 23.29
C LEU A 20 9.16 -14.26 23.16
N LEU A 21 9.65 -13.29 23.92
CA LEU A 21 9.16 -11.92 23.88
C LEU A 21 9.64 -11.15 22.65
N ILE A 22 10.65 -11.63 21.95
CA ILE A 22 11.20 -10.98 20.76
C ILE A 22 10.37 -11.29 19.52
N ASP A 23 9.60 -12.36 19.53
CA ASP A 23 8.79 -12.78 18.41
C ASP A 23 7.53 -11.93 18.30
N VAL A 24 7.70 -10.71 17.81
CA VAL A 24 6.61 -9.76 17.60
C VAL A 24 6.10 -9.97 16.18
N PRO A 25 4.78 -10.10 15.96
CA PRO A 25 4.25 -10.19 14.62
C PRO A 25 4.65 -8.96 13.82
N ALA A 26 5.09 -9.17 12.59
CA ALA A 26 5.44 -8.09 11.70
C ALA A 26 4.24 -7.16 11.53
N ALA A 27 4.49 -5.86 11.53
CA ALA A 27 3.45 -4.88 11.25
C ALA A 27 2.83 -5.16 9.89
N ALA A 28 1.51 -5.10 9.80
CA ALA A 28 0.79 -5.32 8.56
C ALA A 28 0.96 -4.10 7.66
N HIS A 29 1.83 -4.20 6.66
CA HIS A 29 1.93 -3.19 5.63
C HIS A 29 0.78 -3.34 4.65
N ALA A 30 0.34 -2.24 4.07
CA ALA A 30 -0.64 -2.29 3.00
C ALA A 30 -0.01 -2.95 1.77
N VAL A 31 -0.69 -3.97 1.25
CA VAL A 31 -0.32 -4.65 0.03
C VAL A 31 -1.42 -4.42 -1.00
N LEU A 32 -1.04 -3.95 -2.17
CA LEU A 32 -1.98 -3.78 -3.27
C LEU A 32 -2.35 -5.15 -3.82
N LEU A 33 -3.63 -5.51 -3.74
CA LEU A 33 -4.16 -6.79 -4.20
C LEU A 33 -4.67 -6.72 -5.63
N GLU A 34 -5.35 -5.62 -5.98
CA GLU A 34 -5.92 -5.41 -7.30
C GLU A 34 -5.83 -3.94 -7.67
N SER A 35 -5.65 -3.67 -8.94
CA SER A 35 -5.73 -2.32 -9.48
C SER A 35 -6.45 -2.29 -10.81
N SER A 36 -7.17 -1.18 -11.03
CA SER A 36 -7.69 -0.79 -12.32
C SER A 36 -7.35 0.69 -12.54
N PRO A 37 -6.57 1.06 -13.55
CA PRO A 37 -5.92 0.18 -14.53
C PRO A 37 -4.95 -0.83 -13.89
N ALA A 38 -4.85 -2.01 -14.47
CA ALA A 38 -3.89 -3.01 -14.03
C ALA A 38 -2.47 -2.64 -14.46
N LEU A 39 -1.49 -3.18 -13.76
CA LEU A 39 -0.08 -2.98 -14.07
C LEU A 39 0.23 -3.33 -15.52
N LYS A 40 0.84 -2.38 -16.25
CA LYS A 40 1.22 -2.54 -17.66
C LYS A 40 0.07 -2.83 -18.61
N SER A 41 -1.17 -2.49 -18.22
CA SER A 41 -2.34 -2.68 -19.07
C SER A 41 -2.52 -1.52 -20.05
N ALA A 42 -3.38 -1.72 -21.03
CA ALA A 42 -3.84 -0.70 -21.94
C ALA A 42 -5.34 -0.49 -21.72
N VAL A 43 -5.76 0.75 -21.56
CA VAL A 43 -7.16 1.11 -21.33
C VAL A 43 -7.59 2.18 -22.32
N SER A 44 -8.89 2.24 -22.61
CA SER A 44 -9.44 3.30 -23.44
C SER A 44 -9.66 4.58 -22.64
N GLY A 45 -9.29 5.71 -23.24
CA GLY A 45 -9.63 7.02 -22.71
C GLY A 45 -10.91 7.58 -23.31
N PRO A 46 -11.20 8.88 -23.09
CA PRO A 46 -10.37 9.81 -22.29
C PRO A 46 -10.55 9.71 -20.78
N ASP A 47 -11.63 9.13 -20.31
CA ASP A 47 -11.92 9.04 -18.88
C ASP A 47 -11.59 7.65 -18.37
N VAL A 48 -10.73 7.58 -17.37
CA VAL A 48 -10.21 6.32 -16.84
C VAL A 48 -10.53 6.25 -15.35
N PRO A 49 -11.47 5.37 -14.96
CA PRO A 49 -11.73 5.13 -13.54
C PRO A 49 -10.54 4.43 -12.89
N VAL A 50 -10.20 4.87 -11.70
CA VAL A 50 -9.10 4.32 -10.91
C VAL A 50 -9.67 3.63 -9.69
N LYS A 51 -9.22 2.41 -9.44
CA LYS A 51 -9.61 1.65 -8.27
C LYS A 51 -8.45 0.81 -7.77
N LEU A 52 -8.07 0.99 -6.52
CA LEU A 52 -7.01 0.22 -5.86
C LEU A 52 -7.59 -0.48 -4.65
N ARG A 53 -7.41 -1.79 -4.57
CA ARG A 53 -7.84 -2.59 -3.41
C ARG A 53 -6.62 -3.13 -2.68
N PHE A 54 -6.63 -2.95 -1.37
CA PHE A 54 -5.55 -3.34 -0.47
C PHE A 54 -5.98 -4.47 0.47
N ASN A 55 -5.00 -5.07 1.12
CA ASN A 55 -5.24 -6.15 2.09
C ASN A 55 -5.67 -5.66 3.49
N VAL A 56 -5.64 -4.35 3.70
CA VAL A 56 -5.97 -3.71 4.99
C VAL A 56 -6.78 -2.45 4.75
N ARG A 57 -7.38 -1.93 5.81
CA ARG A 57 -8.07 -0.64 5.77
C ARG A 57 -7.09 0.49 5.51
N ILE A 58 -7.49 1.43 4.69
CA ILE A 58 -6.69 2.58 4.26
C ILE A 58 -7.36 3.85 4.74
N ASP A 59 -6.58 4.78 5.27
CA ASP A 59 -7.04 6.13 5.59
C ASP A 59 -6.99 6.98 4.31
N ALA A 60 -8.15 7.13 3.66
CA ALA A 60 -8.24 7.84 2.40
C ALA A 60 -7.88 9.33 2.52
N LEU A 61 -8.18 9.96 3.66
CA LEU A 61 -7.87 11.37 3.86
C LEU A 61 -6.38 11.65 3.93
N ARG A 62 -5.59 10.66 4.33
CA ARG A 62 -4.13 10.76 4.45
C ARG A 62 -3.40 9.96 3.39
N SER A 63 -4.11 9.56 2.35
CA SER A 63 -3.55 8.83 1.21
C SER A 63 -3.57 9.71 -0.03
N ARG A 64 -2.74 9.37 -1.03
CA ARG A 64 -2.61 10.16 -2.25
C ARG A 64 -2.54 9.27 -3.47
N LEU A 65 -3.18 9.74 -4.54
CA LEU A 65 -3.07 9.17 -5.88
C LEU A 65 -2.57 10.29 -6.79
N THR A 66 -1.43 10.06 -7.44
CA THR A 66 -0.81 11.05 -8.33
C THR A 66 -0.65 10.44 -9.71
N LEU A 67 -1.23 11.09 -10.71
CA LEU A 67 -1.09 10.67 -12.09
C LEU A 67 0.11 11.37 -12.72
N ILE A 68 1.04 10.59 -13.26
CA ILE A 68 2.16 11.12 -14.04
C ILE A 68 1.82 10.94 -15.51
N ARG A 69 1.77 12.04 -16.22
CA ARG A 69 1.43 12.09 -17.65
C ARG A 69 2.63 11.73 -18.53
N PRO A 70 2.39 11.45 -19.81
CA PRO A 70 3.49 11.16 -20.74
C PRO A 70 4.57 12.24 -20.82
N ASP A 71 4.20 13.50 -20.61
CA ASP A 71 5.15 14.61 -20.59
C ASP A 71 5.89 14.79 -19.26
N GLY A 72 5.62 13.91 -18.28
CA GLY A 72 6.23 13.96 -16.94
C GLY A 72 5.51 14.84 -15.95
N SER A 73 4.48 15.57 -16.36
CA SER A 73 3.71 16.40 -15.42
C SER A 73 2.91 15.53 -14.45
N ALA A 74 2.72 16.05 -13.23
CA ALA A 74 2.03 15.34 -12.16
C ALA A 74 0.71 16.02 -11.84
N GLN A 75 -0.32 15.23 -11.63
CA GLN A 75 -1.63 15.69 -11.19
C GLN A 75 -2.08 14.84 -10.02
N GLN A 76 -2.39 15.49 -8.90
CA GLN A 76 -3.00 14.78 -7.78
C GLN A 76 -4.47 14.51 -8.11
N LEU A 77 -4.88 13.25 -8.02
CA LEU A 77 -6.26 12.86 -8.22
C LEU A 77 -7.04 13.02 -6.92
N GLU A 78 -8.27 13.47 -7.04
CA GLU A 78 -9.17 13.54 -5.90
C GLU A 78 -9.69 12.13 -5.58
N ILE A 79 -9.45 11.68 -4.34
CA ILE A 79 -9.92 10.38 -3.89
C ILE A 79 -11.39 10.48 -3.54
N SER A 80 -12.20 9.61 -4.14
CA SER A 80 -13.64 9.56 -3.92
C SER A 80 -13.95 9.11 -2.49
N LYS A 81 -15.13 9.46 -2.01
CA LYS A 81 -15.59 9.01 -0.70
C LYS A 81 -15.51 7.49 -0.63
N GLN A 82 -14.86 7.00 0.40
CA GLN A 82 -14.46 5.61 0.52
C GLN A 82 -15.57 4.71 1.04
N THR A 83 -15.89 3.68 0.27
CA THR A 83 -16.70 2.53 0.65
C THR A 83 -16.43 1.40 -0.34
N PRO A 84 -15.85 0.28 0.04
CA PRO A 84 -15.38 -0.12 1.38
C PRO A 84 -14.04 0.50 1.77
N ALA A 85 -13.65 0.28 3.02
CA ALA A 85 -12.50 0.94 3.63
C ALA A 85 -11.13 0.46 3.12
N ASP A 86 -11.06 -0.63 2.40
CA ASP A 86 -9.84 -1.18 1.81
C ASP A 86 -9.63 -0.77 0.34
N ILE A 87 -10.49 0.10 -0.18
CA ILE A 87 -10.46 0.54 -1.57
C ILE A 87 -10.26 2.04 -1.67
N LEU A 88 -9.37 2.46 -2.55
CA LEU A 88 -9.27 3.85 -3.00
C LEU A 88 -9.79 3.95 -4.43
N SER A 89 -10.61 4.95 -4.69
CA SER A 89 -11.16 5.20 -6.02
C SER A 89 -10.96 6.66 -6.42
N ALA A 90 -10.77 6.90 -7.70
CA ALA A 90 -10.66 8.22 -8.28
C ALA A 90 -11.04 8.17 -9.75
N GLU A 91 -11.26 9.33 -10.36
CA GLU A 91 -11.48 9.46 -11.79
C GLU A 91 -10.33 10.28 -12.39
N ALA A 92 -9.68 9.73 -13.41
CA ALA A 92 -8.76 10.49 -14.24
C ALA A 92 -9.46 10.83 -15.54
N THR A 93 -9.64 12.12 -15.81
CA THR A 93 -10.46 12.59 -16.92
C THR A 93 -9.63 13.31 -17.98
N GLY A 94 -10.10 13.27 -19.22
CA GLY A 94 -9.50 14.00 -20.32
C GLY A 94 -8.10 13.50 -20.71
N LEU A 95 -7.83 12.21 -20.57
CA LEU A 95 -6.51 11.66 -20.85
C LEU A 95 -6.32 11.42 -22.34
N ALA A 96 -5.28 12.01 -22.91
CA ALA A 96 -4.84 11.71 -24.26
C ALA A 96 -4.17 10.33 -24.31
N ALA A 97 -4.10 9.73 -25.49
CA ALA A 97 -3.37 8.48 -25.67
C ALA A 97 -1.90 8.65 -25.29
N GLY A 98 -1.33 7.66 -24.61
CA GLY A 98 0.06 7.72 -24.20
C GLY A 98 0.34 6.85 -22.98
N ALA A 99 1.58 6.93 -22.51
CA ALA A 99 2.07 6.16 -21.38
C ALA A 99 1.97 6.98 -20.10
N TYR A 100 1.28 6.43 -19.11
CA TYR A 100 1.02 7.06 -17.82
C TYR A 100 1.60 6.21 -16.71
N ARG A 101 1.76 6.83 -15.53
CA ARG A 101 2.10 6.13 -14.29
C ARG A 101 1.20 6.65 -13.18
N LEU A 102 0.56 5.75 -12.48
CA LEU A 102 -0.23 6.10 -11.31
C LEU A 102 0.63 5.81 -10.07
N ARG A 103 1.03 6.86 -9.37
CA ARG A 103 1.72 6.74 -8.10
C ARG A 103 0.71 6.73 -6.97
N TRP A 104 0.85 5.80 -6.06
CA TRP A 104 0.01 5.77 -4.89
C TRP A 104 0.85 5.80 -3.62
N GLN A 105 0.33 6.49 -2.62
CA GLN A 105 0.87 6.53 -1.29
C GLN A 105 -0.29 6.36 -0.33
N VAL A 106 -0.25 5.33 0.50
CA VAL A 106 -1.36 5.01 1.39
C VAL A 106 -0.88 4.93 2.83
N LEU A 107 -1.75 5.40 3.72
CA LEU A 107 -1.59 5.23 5.16
C LEU A 107 -2.51 4.07 5.57
N ALA A 108 -1.90 2.99 6.03
CA ALA A 108 -2.64 1.85 6.53
C ALA A 108 -3.18 2.12 7.94
N SER A 109 -4.17 1.35 8.36
CA SER A 109 -4.79 1.49 9.67
C SER A 109 -3.83 1.28 10.84
N ASP A 110 -2.71 0.61 10.61
CA ASP A 110 -1.65 0.43 11.61
C ASP A 110 -0.66 1.61 11.70
N GLY A 111 -0.86 2.66 10.91
CA GLY A 111 -0.01 3.85 10.90
C GLY A 111 1.19 3.80 9.97
N HIS A 112 1.37 2.74 9.19
CA HIS A 112 2.47 2.64 8.25
C HIS A 112 2.10 3.20 6.88
N ILE A 113 3.06 3.87 6.24
CA ILE A 113 2.92 4.42 4.90
C ILE A 113 3.59 3.48 3.91
N THR A 114 2.86 3.15 2.83
CA THR A 114 3.37 2.34 1.73
C THR A 114 3.16 3.08 0.42
N ARG A 115 4.11 2.93 -0.50
CA ARG A 115 4.10 3.59 -1.81
C ARG A 115 4.29 2.58 -2.92
N GLY A 116 3.73 2.90 -4.06
CA GLY A 116 3.91 2.10 -5.27
C GLY A 116 3.61 2.88 -6.52
N GLU A 117 3.79 2.23 -7.66
CA GLU A 117 3.58 2.83 -8.96
C GLU A 117 2.97 1.81 -9.91
N ILE A 118 1.99 2.24 -10.69
CA ILE A 118 1.30 1.41 -11.66
C ILE A 118 1.46 2.07 -13.04
N PRO A 119 2.37 1.59 -13.88
CA PRO A 119 2.43 2.05 -15.27
C PRO A 119 1.30 1.43 -16.08
N PHE A 120 0.67 2.25 -16.94
CA PHE A 120 -0.38 1.82 -17.84
C PHE A 120 -0.39 2.71 -19.08
N THR A 121 -1.08 2.28 -20.11
CA THR A 121 -1.18 3.01 -21.37
C THR A 121 -2.65 3.35 -21.62
N VAL A 122 -2.89 4.57 -22.07
CA VAL A 122 -4.20 4.98 -22.58
C VAL A 122 -4.17 4.93 -24.10
N THR A 123 -5.12 4.20 -24.66
CA THR A 123 -5.30 4.12 -26.09
C THR A 123 -6.33 5.16 -26.55
N ALA A 124 -6.28 5.53 -27.82
CA ALA A 124 -7.30 6.40 -28.40
C ALA A 124 -8.66 5.71 -28.35
N SER A 125 -9.67 6.47 -27.98
CA SER A 125 -11.05 5.98 -27.93
C SER A 125 -11.71 6.00 -29.30
#